data_63b40511072647d71b7592e935452029
#
_entry.id   63b40511072647d71b7592e935452029
#
_cell.length_a   1.000
_cell.length_b   1.000
_cell.length_c   1.000
_cell.angle_alpha   90.00
_cell.angle_beta   90.00
_cell.angle_gamma   90.00
#
_symmetry.space_group_name_H-M   'P 1'
#
loop_
_entity.id
_entity.type
_entity.pdbx_description
1 polymer ?
#
loop_
_entity_poly.entity_id
_entity_poly.type
_entity_poly.pdbx_seq_one_letter_code
_entity_poly.pdbx_strand_id
1 'polypeptide(L)' 'MKITHAQGNGQGQCALCAKRGKWNRQWMVFLYVIEGKEGVYCEKCVKELNEEEVKINER' A
#
# COMPACT_ATOMS: atom_id res chain seq x y z
N MET A 1 -11.08 -4.11 -5.17
CA MET A 1 -9.64 -3.75 -5.22
C MET A 1 -8.80 -4.99 -4.96
N LYS A 2 -7.91 -5.28 -5.89
CA LYS A 2 -7.07 -6.47 -5.76
C LYS A 2 -5.73 -6.10 -5.16
N ILE A 3 -5.37 -6.75 -4.07
CA ILE A 3 -4.14 -6.46 -3.34
C ILE A 3 -3.29 -7.71 -3.27
N THR A 4 -2.01 -7.58 -3.63
CA THR A 4 -1.06 -8.68 -3.57
C THR A 4 0.21 -8.22 -2.89
N HIS A 5 1.00 -9.18 -2.40
CA HIS A 5 2.29 -8.86 -1.80
C HIS A 5 3.26 -8.36 -2.86
N ALA A 6 4.03 -7.35 -2.51
CA ALA A 6 5.10 -6.89 -3.38
C ALA A 6 6.17 -7.98 -3.48
N GLN A 7 6.79 -8.05 -4.64
CA GLN A 7 7.84 -9.04 -4.88
C GLN A 7 9.20 -8.36 -4.90
N GLY A 8 10.21 -9.08 -4.47
CA GLY A 8 11.57 -8.59 -4.52
C GLY A 8 12.32 -8.84 -3.23
N ASN A 9 13.63 -8.75 -3.34
CA ASN A 9 14.53 -8.85 -2.19
C ASN A 9 15.00 -7.45 -1.85
N GLY A 10 15.02 -7.11 -0.59
CA GLY A 10 15.49 -5.81 -0.17
C GLY A 10 14.38 -4.96 0.42
N GLN A 11 14.62 -3.67 0.46
CA GLN A 11 13.72 -2.73 1.10
C GLN A 11 13.04 -1.81 0.10
N GLY A 12 11.84 -1.38 0.47
CA GLY A 12 11.10 -0.43 -0.34
C GLY A 12 10.44 0.61 0.53
N GLN A 13 9.82 1.58 -0.12
CA GLN A 13 9.17 2.71 0.54
C GLN A 13 7.70 2.74 0.13
N CYS A 14 6.82 2.88 1.11
CA CYS A 14 5.40 3.04 0.82
C CYS A 14 5.19 4.33 0.02
N ALA A 15 4.57 4.20 -1.15
CA ALA A 15 4.35 5.35 -2.03
C ALA A 15 3.45 6.40 -1.38
N LEU A 16 2.43 5.96 -0.65
CA LEU A 16 1.51 6.88 0.01
C LEU A 16 2.17 7.60 1.18
N CYS A 17 2.98 6.88 1.96
CA CYS A 17 3.71 7.51 3.06
C CYS A 17 4.71 8.54 2.53
N ALA A 18 5.38 8.22 1.45
CA ALA A 18 6.31 9.16 0.82
C ALA A 18 5.58 10.41 0.36
N LYS A 19 4.40 10.25 -0.20
CA LYS A 19 3.57 11.36 -0.65
C LYS A 19 3.15 12.26 0.50
N ARG A 20 2.99 11.66 1.68
CA ARG A 20 2.62 12.40 2.89
C ARG A 20 3.82 12.97 3.62
N GLY A 21 5.02 12.80 3.06
CA GLY A 21 6.25 13.28 3.68
C GLY A 21 6.78 12.39 4.79
N LYS A 22 6.34 11.16 4.86
CA LYS A 22 6.79 10.21 5.86
C LYS A 22 7.71 9.17 5.23
N TRP A 23 8.85 8.97 5.84
CA TRP A 23 9.81 7.97 5.37
C TRP A 23 9.64 6.68 6.14
N ASN A 24 9.06 5.69 5.49
CA ASN A 24 8.77 4.42 6.14
C ASN A 24 9.31 3.28 5.28
N ARG A 25 10.57 2.97 5.48
CA ARG A 25 11.23 1.88 4.76
C ARG A 25 10.93 0.55 5.40
N GLN A 26 10.56 -0.41 4.58
CA GLN A 26 10.28 -1.76 5.05
C GLN A 26 10.79 -2.76 4.02
N TRP A 27 10.92 -4.01 4.46
CA TRP A 27 11.24 -5.08 3.54
C TRP A 27 10.10 -5.23 2.54
N MET A 28 10.46 -5.54 1.29
CA MET A 28 9.44 -5.69 0.24
C MET A 28 8.38 -6.71 0.60
N VAL A 29 8.74 -7.73 1.36
CA VAL A 29 7.78 -8.77 1.75
C VAL A 29 6.65 -8.24 2.63
N PHE A 30 6.85 -7.09 3.26
CA PHE A 30 5.83 -6.47 4.10
C PHE A 30 5.04 -5.40 3.37
N LEU A 31 5.36 -5.18 2.10
CA LEU A 31 4.67 -4.18 1.31
C LEU A 31 3.68 -4.86 0.35
N TYR A 32 2.75 -4.08 -0.16
CA TYR A 32 1.69 -4.60 -1.01
C TYR A 32 1.57 -3.80 -2.29
N VAL A 33 1.10 -4.48 -3.32
CA VAL A 33 0.81 -3.86 -4.61
C VAL A 33 -0.71 -3.86 -4.79
N ILE A 34 -1.24 -2.72 -5.21
CA ILE A 34 -2.68 -2.58 -5.44
C ILE A 34 -2.92 -2.47 -6.94
N GLU A 35 -3.82 -3.30 -7.45
CA GLU A 35 -4.14 -3.31 -8.87
C GLU A 35 -4.66 -1.93 -9.30
N GLY A 36 -4.11 -1.43 -10.38
CA GLY A 36 -4.48 -0.13 -10.90
C GLY A 36 -3.75 1.05 -10.28
N LYS A 37 -2.91 0.81 -9.30
CA LYS A 37 -2.12 1.85 -8.65
C LYS A 37 -0.63 1.55 -8.80
N GLU A 38 0.16 2.60 -8.96
CA GLU A 38 1.60 2.46 -9.08
C GLU A 38 2.26 2.43 -7.72
N GLY A 39 3.40 1.72 -7.64
CA GLY A 39 4.19 1.68 -6.44
C GLY A 39 3.73 0.63 -5.45
N VAL A 40 4.34 0.67 -4.28
CA VAL A 40 4.02 -0.27 -3.21
C VAL A 40 3.47 0.48 -2.02
N TYR A 41 2.71 -0.22 -1.18
CA TYR A 41 2.03 0.39 -0.04
C TYR A 41 2.23 -0.45 1.20
N CYS A 42 2.36 0.21 2.35
CA CYS A 42 2.47 -0.50 3.61
C CYS A 42 1.09 -1.00 4.06
N GLU A 43 1.11 -1.93 5.00
CA GLU A 43 -0.12 -2.54 5.48
C GLU A 43 -1.14 -1.49 5.97
N LYS A 44 -0.65 -0.49 6.68
CA LYS A 44 -1.50 0.58 7.20
C LYS A 44 -2.21 1.33 6.10
N CYS A 45 -1.47 1.70 5.06
CA CYS A 45 -2.04 2.44 3.93
C CYS A 45 -3.02 1.57 3.15
N VAL A 46 -2.70 0.29 3.01
CA VAL A 46 -3.59 -0.64 2.32
C VAL A 46 -4.91 -0.74 3.06
N LYS A 47 -4.86 -0.82 4.37
CA LYS A 47 -6.07 -0.88 5.18
C LYS A 47 -6.92 0.38 5.03
N GLU A 48 -6.27 1.54 5.07
CA GLU A 48 -6.97 2.81 4.91
C GLU A 48 -7.68 2.89 3.55
N LEU A 49 -6.97 2.53 2.50
CA LEU A 49 -7.53 2.58 1.15
C LEU A 49 -8.67 1.58 0.99
N ASN A 50 -8.52 0.41 1.57
CA ASN A 50 -9.56 -0.61 1.50
C ASN A 50 -10.81 -0.18 2.27
N GLU A 51 -10.62 0.43 3.43
CA GLU A 51 -11.75 0.92 4.22
C GLU A 51 -12.52 2.02 3.51
N GLU A 52 -11.81 2.92 2.85
CA GLU A 52 -12.45 3.97 2.06
C GLU A 52 -13.30 3.39 0.94
N GLU A 53 -12.77 2.37 0.28
CA GLU A 53 -13.51 1.71 -0.80
C GLU A 53 -14.75 1.00 -0.27
N VAL A 54 -14.61 0.34 0.87
CA VAL A 54 -15.73 -0.35 1.50
C VAL A 54 -16.81 0.64 1.93
N LYS A 55 -16.40 1.77 2.50
CA LYS A 55 -17.34 2.81 2.91
C LYS A 55 -18.14 3.32 1.73
N ILE A 56 -17.49 3.50 0.60
CA ILE A 56 -18.17 3.98 -0.61
C ILE A 56 -19.18 2.94 -1.08
N ASN A 57 -18.83 1.69 -0.99
CA ASN A 57 -19.67 0.58 -1.45
C ASN A 57 -20.86 0.32 -0.55
N GLU A 58 -20.78 0.70 0.70
CA GLU A 58 -21.88 0.49 1.65
C GLU A 58 -23.06 1.42 1.42
N ARG A 59 -22.86 2.41 0.59
CA ARG A 59 -23.96 3.35 0.29
C ARG A 59 -24.91 2.74 -0.72
#